data_83753dbe6a2928b767e20b3155e5cfef
#
_entry.id   83753dbe6a2928b767e20b3155e5cfef
#
_cell.length_a   1.000
_cell.length_b   1.000
_cell.length_c   1.000
_cell.angle_alpha   90.00
_cell.angle_beta   90.00
_cell.angle_gamma   90.00
#
_symmetry.space_group_name_H-M   'P 1'
#
loop_
_entity.id
_entity.type
_entity.pdbx_description
1 polymer ?
#
loop_
_entity_poly.entity_id
_entity_poly.type
_entity_poly.pdbx_seq_one_letter_code
_entity_poly.pdbx_strand_id
1 'polypeptide(L)'
;MSDLKDEIVNKSFFLFLNKGYKACSLKDLESATRLTKGAFYYYFRSKEEILKAGIDKYLSVIGDISETEFLQIGSLKLYIDVIMEQKERSAETLLRMFDFFIIEVAFFQLVLEVSSLFPEYRSRIDELSKGRLSRWEFMILKAKQQGEIDVTLDTSVLARNLMSVSTSMLNIELGTENMSFVFSDMRMQFEQYYLLIKR
;
A
#
# COMPACT_ATOMS: atom_id res chain seq x y z
N MET A 1 10.34 -17.08 19.32
CA MET A 1 10.74 -15.68 19.66
C MET A 1 10.34 -14.67 18.56
N SER A 2 10.27 -15.04 17.29
CA SER A 2 9.76 -14.17 16.22
C SER A 2 8.25 -13.88 16.35
N ASP A 3 7.48 -14.86 16.74
CA ASP A 3 6.01 -14.80 16.80
C ASP A 3 5.47 -13.72 17.77
N LEU A 4 6.02 -13.63 18.97
CA LEU A 4 5.57 -12.64 19.97
C LEU A 4 5.97 -11.20 19.60
N LYS A 5 7.16 -11.00 19.00
CA LYS A 5 7.59 -9.67 18.52
C LYS A 5 6.66 -9.19 17.40
N ASP A 6 6.29 -10.08 16.50
CA ASP A 6 5.35 -9.81 15.41
C ASP A 6 3.95 -9.49 15.91
N GLU A 7 3.48 -10.21 16.94
CA GLU A 7 2.19 -9.94 17.58
C GLU A 7 2.18 -8.54 18.25
N ILE A 8 3.27 -8.18 18.94
CA ILE A 8 3.42 -6.83 19.53
C ILE A 8 3.34 -5.76 18.44
N VAL A 9 4.08 -5.94 17.33
CA VAL A 9 4.04 -4.99 16.20
C VAL A 9 2.63 -4.85 15.65
N ASN A 10 1.96 -5.97 15.35
CA ASN A 10 0.61 -5.95 14.78
C ASN A 10 -0.39 -5.22 15.68
N LYS A 11 -0.45 -5.58 16.96
CA LYS A 11 -1.37 -4.96 17.93
C LYS A 11 -1.08 -3.48 18.14
N SER A 12 0.19 -3.12 18.23
CA SER A 12 0.61 -1.73 18.40
C SER A 12 0.32 -0.90 17.15
N PHE A 13 0.60 -1.44 15.97
CA PHE A 13 0.35 -0.77 14.71
C PHE A 13 -1.14 -0.57 14.46
N PHE A 14 -1.97 -1.56 14.78
CA PHE A 14 -3.42 -1.43 14.75
C PHE A 14 -3.92 -0.28 15.63
N LEU A 15 -3.35 -0.10 16.82
CA LEU A 15 -3.67 1.05 17.67
C LEU A 15 -3.24 2.37 17.03
N PHE A 16 -2.07 2.43 16.41
CA PHE A 16 -1.63 3.64 15.71
C PHE A 16 -2.55 3.99 14.54
N LEU A 17 -3.01 3.00 13.80
CA LEU A 17 -3.96 3.20 12.71
C LEU A 17 -5.32 3.75 13.20
N ASN A 18 -5.82 3.26 14.34
CA ASN A 18 -7.14 3.65 14.85
C ASN A 18 -7.12 4.95 15.66
N LYS A 19 -6.07 5.16 16.45
CA LYS A 19 -6.02 6.24 17.45
C LYS A 19 -5.08 7.38 17.05
N GLY A 20 -4.21 7.14 16.06
CA GLY A 20 -3.09 8.02 15.71
C GLY A 20 -1.86 7.78 16.59
N TYR A 21 -0.70 8.09 16.06
CA TYR A 21 0.57 7.88 16.74
C TYR A 21 0.71 8.77 17.99
N LYS A 22 0.39 10.08 17.89
CA LYS A 22 0.51 11.02 19.03
C LYS A 22 -0.44 10.64 20.17
N ALA A 23 -1.67 10.31 19.85
CA ALA A 23 -2.72 10.01 20.83
C ALA A 23 -2.53 8.64 21.53
N CYS A 24 -1.74 7.75 20.95
CA CYS A 24 -1.47 6.44 21.54
C CYS A 24 -0.38 6.54 22.61
N SER A 25 -0.74 6.26 23.86
CA SER A 25 0.19 6.21 24.99
C SER A 25 0.86 4.84 25.14
N LEU A 26 1.98 4.77 25.89
CA LEU A 26 2.59 3.48 26.27
C LEU A 26 1.60 2.58 27.04
N LYS A 27 0.75 3.18 27.88
CA LYS A 27 -0.27 2.44 28.63
C LYS A 27 -1.31 1.80 27.70
N ASP A 28 -1.67 2.46 26.61
CA ASP A 28 -2.54 1.86 25.57
C ASP A 28 -1.87 0.65 24.93
N LEU A 29 -0.57 0.76 24.62
CA LEU A 29 0.21 -0.33 24.03
C LEU A 29 0.35 -1.53 24.99
N GLU A 30 0.64 -1.26 26.29
CA GLU A 30 0.68 -2.27 27.34
C GLU A 30 -0.65 -3.02 27.43
N SER A 31 -1.76 -2.28 27.45
CA SER A 31 -3.10 -2.85 27.53
C SER A 31 -3.44 -3.72 26.29
N ALA A 32 -3.13 -3.27 25.08
CA ALA A 32 -3.41 -4.00 23.86
C ALA A 32 -2.56 -5.26 23.70
N THR A 33 -1.28 -5.19 24.10
CA THR A 33 -0.34 -6.30 23.97
C THR A 33 -0.39 -7.25 25.17
N ARG A 34 -1.02 -6.85 26.27
CA ARG A 34 -1.04 -7.54 27.56
C ARG A 34 0.37 -7.72 28.16
N LEU A 35 1.29 -6.83 27.82
CA LEU A 35 2.67 -6.83 28.33
C LEU A 35 2.85 -5.76 29.38
N THR A 36 3.72 -6.05 30.36
CA THR A 36 4.18 -5.03 31.30
C THR A 36 5.16 -4.07 30.62
N LYS A 37 5.31 -2.86 31.17
CA LYS A 37 6.27 -1.87 30.68
C LYS A 37 7.69 -2.45 30.49
N GLY A 38 8.16 -3.25 31.46
CA GLY A 38 9.48 -3.88 31.39
C GLY A 38 9.59 -4.90 30.24
N ALA A 39 8.55 -5.74 30.04
CA ALA A 39 8.51 -6.69 28.95
C ALA A 39 8.45 -5.99 27.59
N PHE A 40 7.76 -4.85 27.51
CA PHE A 40 7.69 -4.05 26.31
C PHE A 40 9.06 -3.50 25.90
N TYR A 41 9.81 -2.92 26.85
CA TYR A 41 11.15 -2.38 26.61
C TYR A 41 12.22 -3.45 26.36
N TYR A 42 11.93 -4.73 26.64
CA TYR A 42 12.79 -5.83 26.23
C TYR A 42 12.79 -6.02 24.71
N TYR A 43 11.63 -5.79 24.03
CA TYR A 43 11.49 -5.97 22.59
C TYR A 43 11.76 -4.70 21.79
N PHE A 44 11.39 -3.53 22.33
CA PHE A 44 11.46 -2.25 21.62
C PHE A 44 11.95 -1.14 22.53
N ARG A 45 12.91 -0.38 22.07
CA ARG A 45 13.52 0.72 22.84
C ARG A 45 12.62 1.95 22.95
N SER A 46 11.71 2.13 21.99
CA SER A 46 10.82 3.29 21.93
C SER A 46 9.52 2.96 21.17
N LYS A 47 8.51 3.81 21.37
CA LYS A 47 7.26 3.78 20.58
C LYS A 47 7.52 3.99 19.08
N GLU A 48 8.53 4.78 18.74
CA GLU A 48 8.95 5.02 17.36
C GLU A 48 9.52 3.76 16.70
N GLU A 49 10.31 2.97 17.40
CA GLU A 49 10.84 1.70 16.87
C GLU A 49 9.71 0.74 16.48
N ILE A 50 8.63 0.71 17.26
CA ILE A 50 7.46 -0.10 16.96
C ILE A 50 6.69 0.45 15.76
N LEU A 51 6.51 1.77 15.71
CA LEU A 51 5.90 2.43 14.56
C LEU A 51 6.65 2.08 13.27
N LYS A 52 8.00 2.20 13.31
CA LYS A 52 8.85 1.83 12.19
C LYS A 52 8.65 0.39 11.77
N ALA A 53 8.69 -0.55 12.70
CA ALA A 53 8.46 -1.96 12.42
C ALA A 53 7.06 -2.23 11.82
N GLY A 54 6.03 -1.53 12.30
CA GLY A 54 4.67 -1.60 11.76
C GLY A 54 4.56 -1.05 10.34
N ILE A 55 5.15 0.10 10.08
CA ILE A 55 5.21 0.69 8.73
C ILE A 55 5.98 -0.23 7.78
N ASP A 56 7.15 -0.73 8.19
CA ASP A 56 7.96 -1.65 7.37
C ASP A 56 7.17 -2.90 7.01
N LYS A 57 6.46 -3.47 7.97
CA LYS A 57 5.61 -4.65 7.77
C LYS A 57 4.43 -4.35 6.84
N TYR A 58 3.74 -3.24 7.03
CA TYR A 58 2.66 -2.81 6.14
C TYR A 58 3.17 -2.63 4.71
N LEU A 59 4.26 -1.88 4.54
CA LEU A 59 4.85 -1.63 3.23
C LEU A 59 5.37 -2.92 2.55
N SER A 60 5.80 -3.92 3.32
CA SER A 60 6.19 -5.22 2.76
C SER A 60 5.00 -6.01 2.19
N VAL A 61 3.81 -5.82 2.74
CA VAL A 61 2.58 -6.47 2.25
C VAL A 61 2.04 -5.77 1.00
N ILE A 62 2.02 -4.43 1.00
CA ILE A 62 1.53 -3.63 -0.14
C ILE A 62 2.62 -3.32 -1.17
N GLY A 63 3.83 -3.84 -0.96
CA GLY A 63 4.99 -3.62 -1.82
C GLY A 63 4.75 -4.02 -3.26
N ASP A 64 5.55 -3.48 -4.15
CA ASP A 64 5.49 -3.82 -5.57
C ASP A 64 6.03 -5.22 -5.84
N ILE A 65 5.69 -5.77 -7.02
CA ILE A 65 6.30 -6.98 -7.55
C ILE A 65 7.83 -6.82 -7.62
N SER A 66 8.55 -7.92 -7.49
CA SER A 66 10.01 -7.91 -7.56
C SER A 66 10.49 -7.37 -8.91
N GLU A 67 11.71 -6.82 -8.95
CA GLU A 67 12.30 -6.32 -10.18
C GLU A 67 12.43 -7.43 -11.24
N THR A 68 12.75 -8.65 -10.81
CA THR A 68 12.86 -9.81 -11.69
C THR A 68 11.51 -10.15 -12.35
N GLU A 69 10.42 -10.16 -11.58
CA GLU A 69 9.08 -10.39 -12.11
C GLU A 69 8.65 -9.25 -13.04
N PHE A 70 8.90 -8.00 -12.63
CA PHE A 70 8.56 -6.82 -13.43
C PHE A 70 9.20 -6.87 -14.82
N LEU A 71 10.48 -7.19 -14.93
CA LEU A 71 11.21 -7.26 -16.20
C LEU A 71 10.70 -8.37 -17.13
N GLN A 72 10.06 -9.41 -16.59
CA GLN A 72 9.47 -10.50 -17.37
C GLN A 72 8.08 -10.18 -17.94
N ILE A 73 7.43 -9.10 -17.50
CA ILE A 73 6.10 -8.72 -17.98
C ILE A 73 6.18 -8.27 -19.44
N GLY A 74 5.45 -8.99 -20.29
CA GLY A 74 5.52 -8.82 -21.74
C GLY A 74 4.70 -7.66 -22.32
N SER A 75 3.61 -7.23 -21.67
CA SER A 75 2.66 -6.25 -22.18
C SER A 75 2.10 -5.36 -21.09
N LEU A 76 1.53 -4.21 -21.46
CA LEU A 76 0.83 -3.31 -20.54
C LEU A 76 -0.41 -4.00 -19.94
N LYS A 77 -1.16 -4.76 -20.78
CA LYS A 77 -2.33 -5.51 -20.30
C LYS A 77 -1.93 -6.50 -19.20
N LEU A 78 -0.87 -7.28 -19.41
CA LEU A 78 -0.39 -8.21 -18.41
C LEU A 78 0.08 -7.50 -17.13
N TYR A 79 0.72 -6.32 -17.25
CA TYR A 79 1.11 -5.53 -16.08
C TYR A 79 -0.10 -5.07 -15.25
N ILE A 80 -1.16 -4.61 -15.90
CA ILE A 80 -2.42 -4.26 -15.24
C ILE A 80 -2.97 -5.47 -14.46
N ASP A 81 -3.01 -6.65 -15.08
CA ASP A 81 -3.52 -7.86 -14.45
C ASP A 81 -2.68 -8.27 -13.23
N VAL A 82 -1.36 -8.23 -13.34
CA VAL A 82 -0.42 -8.53 -12.24
C VAL A 82 -0.59 -7.54 -11.08
N ILE A 83 -0.74 -6.24 -11.37
CA ILE A 83 -0.99 -5.23 -10.33
C ILE A 83 -2.32 -5.50 -9.62
N MET A 84 -3.36 -5.86 -10.34
CA MET A 84 -4.67 -6.19 -9.74
C MET A 84 -4.59 -7.41 -8.83
N GLU A 85 -3.98 -8.49 -9.28
CA GLU A 85 -3.79 -9.70 -8.46
C GLU A 85 -2.97 -9.44 -7.20
N GLN A 86 -1.92 -8.61 -7.32
CA GLN A 86 -1.12 -8.24 -6.16
C GLN A 86 -1.93 -7.45 -5.15
N LYS A 87 -2.74 -6.49 -5.59
CA LYS A 87 -3.59 -5.69 -4.70
C LYS A 87 -4.60 -6.55 -3.96
N GLU A 88 -5.26 -7.47 -4.64
CA GLU A 88 -6.20 -8.41 -4.03
C GLU A 88 -5.51 -9.25 -2.95
N ARG A 89 -4.35 -9.84 -3.26
CA ARG A 89 -3.55 -10.60 -2.28
C ARG A 89 -3.09 -9.77 -1.09
N SER A 90 -2.69 -8.53 -1.35
CA SER A 90 -2.28 -7.60 -0.29
C SER A 90 -3.44 -7.27 0.64
N ALA A 91 -4.61 -6.96 0.08
CA ALA A 91 -5.82 -6.67 0.86
C ALA A 91 -6.26 -7.85 1.71
N GLU A 92 -6.29 -9.07 1.16
CA GLU A 92 -6.58 -10.28 1.93
C GLU A 92 -5.60 -10.50 3.09
N THR A 93 -4.32 -10.21 2.86
CA THR A 93 -3.28 -10.35 3.88
C THR A 93 -3.46 -9.31 4.98
N LEU A 94 -3.73 -8.05 4.62
CA LEU A 94 -3.98 -6.98 5.58
C LEU A 94 -5.24 -7.22 6.40
N LEU A 95 -6.32 -7.71 5.79
CA LEU A 95 -7.54 -8.07 6.50
C LEU A 95 -7.28 -9.18 7.54
N ARG A 96 -6.51 -10.20 7.18
CA ARG A 96 -6.12 -11.26 8.13
C ARG A 96 -5.23 -10.76 9.26
N MET A 97 -4.36 -9.78 9.00
CA MET A 97 -3.43 -9.25 10.00
C MET A 97 -4.10 -8.28 10.97
N PHE A 98 -5.04 -7.48 10.51
CA PHE A 98 -5.53 -6.32 11.24
C PHE A 98 -7.03 -6.34 11.51
N ASP A 99 -7.78 -7.29 10.93
CA ASP A 99 -9.25 -7.36 11.04
C ASP A 99 -9.93 -5.99 10.86
N PHE A 100 -9.44 -5.23 9.85
CA PHE A 100 -9.80 -3.82 9.68
C PHE A 100 -10.06 -3.49 8.21
N PHE A 101 -11.27 -3.04 7.93
CA PHE A 101 -11.75 -2.85 6.56
C PHE A 101 -11.18 -1.60 5.87
N ILE A 102 -10.95 -0.50 6.62
CA ILE A 102 -10.50 0.78 6.05
C ILE A 102 -9.01 1.05 6.35
N ILE A 103 -8.21 -0.01 6.32
CA ILE A 103 -6.80 0.08 6.72
C ILE A 103 -5.98 1.06 5.87
N GLU A 104 -6.29 1.18 4.58
CA GLU A 104 -5.54 2.09 3.68
C GLU A 104 -5.82 3.56 4.01
N VAL A 105 -7.07 3.92 4.34
CA VAL A 105 -7.42 5.27 4.77
C VAL A 105 -6.74 5.59 6.09
N ALA A 106 -6.80 4.66 7.04
CA ALA A 106 -6.15 4.81 8.35
C ALA A 106 -4.62 4.90 8.20
N PHE A 107 -4.02 4.12 7.31
CA PHE A 107 -2.59 4.20 7.00
C PHE A 107 -2.23 5.56 6.39
N PHE A 108 -3.02 6.06 5.44
CA PHE A 108 -2.79 7.37 4.85
C PHE A 108 -2.85 8.49 5.91
N GLN A 109 -3.83 8.46 6.80
CA GLN A 109 -3.94 9.41 7.92
C GLN A 109 -2.70 9.30 8.84
N LEU A 110 -2.29 8.08 9.19
CA LEU A 110 -1.09 7.84 9.99
C LEU A 110 0.17 8.39 9.29
N VAL A 111 0.31 8.17 7.99
CA VAL A 111 1.44 8.69 7.19
C VAL A 111 1.48 10.21 7.21
N LEU A 112 0.35 10.90 7.08
CA LEU A 112 0.29 12.36 7.17
C LEU A 112 0.75 12.86 8.55
N GLU A 113 0.28 12.23 9.62
CA GLU A 113 0.69 12.57 10.99
C GLU A 113 2.19 12.33 11.18
N VAL A 114 2.66 11.14 10.82
CA VAL A 114 4.04 10.68 11.03
C VAL A 114 5.04 11.47 10.18
N SER A 115 4.68 11.83 8.94
CA SER A 115 5.52 12.63 8.05
C SER A 115 5.78 14.05 8.57
N SER A 116 4.89 14.56 9.43
CA SER A 116 5.10 15.84 10.12
C SER A 116 6.07 15.74 11.30
N LEU A 117 6.25 14.55 11.86
CA LEU A 117 7.09 14.28 13.04
C LEU A 117 8.47 13.74 12.64
N PHE A 118 8.50 12.93 11.60
CA PHE A 118 9.66 12.16 11.16
C PHE A 118 9.84 12.34 9.64
N PRO A 119 10.64 13.31 9.19
CA PRO A 119 10.81 13.64 7.76
C PRO A 119 11.29 12.47 6.89
N GLU A 120 12.02 11.50 7.47
CA GLU A 120 12.51 10.31 6.78
C GLU A 120 11.39 9.42 6.24
N TYR A 121 10.24 9.35 6.90
CA TYR A 121 9.08 8.59 6.41
C TYR A 121 8.46 9.24 5.19
N ARG A 122 8.43 10.57 5.14
CA ARG A 122 7.98 11.32 3.98
C ARG A 122 8.84 11.00 2.76
N SER A 123 10.16 11.07 2.90
CA SER A 123 11.09 10.75 1.82
C SER A 123 10.90 9.33 1.29
N ARG A 124 10.72 8.37 2.20
CA ARG A 124 10.50 6.97 1.85
C ARG A 124 9.20 6.75 1.08
N ILE A 125 8.10 7.36 1.48
CA ILE A 125 6.81 7.27 0.76
C ILE A 125 6.91 7.92 -0.62
N ASP A 126 7.59 9.06 -0.71
CA ASP A 126 7.86 9.75 -1.98
C ASP A 126 8.67 8.86 -2.94
N GLU A 127 9.71 8.18 -2.45
CA GLU A 127 10.53 7.25 -3.25
C GLU A 127 9.71 6.07 -3.77
N LEU A 128 8.87 5.46 -2.94
CA LEU A 128 7.97 4.39 -3.35
C LEU A 128 6.98 4.87 -4.42
N SER A 129 6.41 6.05 -4.25
CA SER A 129 5.48 6.63 -5.22
C SER A 129 6.15 6.91 -6.56
N LYS A 130 7.37 7.48 -6.55
CA LYS A 130 8.17 7.72 -7.76
C LYS A 130 8.56 6.39 -8.45
N GLY A 131 8.95 5.38 -7.69
CA GLY A 131 9.25 4.06 -8.23
C GLY A 131 8.06 3.45 -8.97
N ARG A 132 6.86 3.51 -8.38
CA ARG A 132 5.63 3.04 -9.02
C ARG A 132 5.31 3.79 -10.31
N LEU A 133 5.41 5.11 -10.28
CA LEU A 133 5.20 5.93 -11.48
C LEU A 133 6.17 5.56 -12.60
N SER A 134 7.45 5.40 -12.29
CA SER A 134 8.47 5.01 -13.27
C SER A 134 8.20 3.64 -13.89
N ARG A 135 7.65 2.68 -13.12
CA ARG A 135 7.23 1.38 -13.68
C ARG A 135 6.07 1.50 -14.66
N TRP A 136 5.07 2.32 -14.34
CA TRP A 136 4.00 2.61 -15.29
C TRP A 136 4.51 3.27 -16.56
N GLU A 137 5.39 4.27 -16.44
CA GLU A 137 6.01 4.93 -17.60
C GLU A 137 6.80 3.94 -18.47
N PHE A 138 7.58 3.06 -17.84
CA PHE A 138 8.33 2.03 -18.55
C PHE A 138 7.40 1.09 -19.33
N MET A 139 6.34 0.59 -18.71
CA MET A 139 5.40 -0.33 -19.38
C MET A 139 4.62 0.34 -20.51
N ILE A 140 4.27 1.61 -20.37
CA ILE A 140 3.62 2.39 -21.43
C ILE A 140 4.59 2.59 -22.62
N LEU A 141 5.84 2.94 -22.36
CA LEU A 141 6.86 3.06 -23.41
C LEU A 141 7.06 1.72 -24.15
N LYS A 142 7.13 0.63 -23.41
CA LYS A 142 7.24 -0.73 -23.99
C LYS A 142 6.02 -1.07 -24.84
N ALA A 143 4.81 -0.79 -24.37
CA ALA A 143 3.57 -1.02 -25.10
C ALA A 143 3.48 -0.20 -26.41
N LYS A 144 3.95 1.04 -26.39
CA LYS A 144 4.07 1.88 -27.61
C LYS A 144 5.04 1.30 -28.61
N GLN A 145 6.22 0.87 -28.15
CA GLN A 145 7.24 0.26 -29.01
C GLN A 145 6.76 -1.03 -29.66
N GLN A 146 5.92 -1.79 -28.98
CA GLN A 146 5.33 -3.03 -29.46
C GLN A 146 4.07 -2.82 -30.30
N GLY A 147 3.57 -1.59 -30.45
CA GLY A 147 2.34 -1.28 -31.16
C GLY A 147 1.07 -1.72 -30.43
N GLU A 148 1.16 -2.04 -29.12
CA GLU A 148 0.02 -2.43 -28.27
C GLU A 148 -0.95 -1.26 -28.05
N ILE A 149 -0.39 -0.05 -27.89
CA ILE A 149 -1.17 1.18 -27.68
C ILE A 149 -0.75 2.29 -28.65
N ASP A 150 -1.57 3.35 -28.71
CA ASP A 150 -1.31 4.49 -29.59
C ASP A 150 -0.05 5.27 -29.16
N VAL A 151 0.91 5.40 -30.09
CA VAL A 151 2.20 6.08 -29.86
C VAL A 151 2.05 7.59 -29.67
N THR A 152 0.95 8.21 -30.12
CA THR A 152 0.71 9.65 -30.06
C THR A 152 0.31 10.12 -28.66
N LEU A 153 -0.18 9.21 -27.80
CA LEU A 153 -0.62 9.54 -26.44
C LEU A 153 0.57 9.92 -25.56
N ASP A 154 0.39 10.87 -24.65
CA ASP A 154 1.44 11.28 -23.72
C ASP A 154 1.72 10.19 -22.67
N THR A 155 2.97 9.75 -22.57
CA THR A 155 3.39 8.66 -21.67
C THR A 155 3.21 9.01 -20.21
N SER A 156 3.57 10.23 -19.82
CA SER A 156 3.53 10.67 -18.42
C SER A 156 2.08 10.89 -17.93
N VAL A 157 1.20 11.36 -18.83
CA VAL A 157 -0.23 11.50 -18.53
C VAL A 157 -0.88 10.13 -18.36
N LEU A 158 -0.62 9.19 -19.30
CA LEU A 158 -1.12 7.81 -19.21
C LEU A 158 -0.65 7.13 -17.92
N ALA A 159 0.63 7.26 -17.59
CA ALA A 159 1.20 6.66 -16.38
C ALA A 159 0.51 7.18 -15.11
N ARG A 160 0.30 8.49 -15.01
CA ARG A 160 -0.42 9.09 -13.87
C ARG A 160 -1.87 8.65 -13.80
N ASN A 161 -2.55 8.54 -14.93
CA ASN A 161 -3.94 8.10 -14.97
C ASN A 161 -4.07 6.63 -14.51
N LEU A 162 -3.26 5.72 -15.05
CA LEU A 162 -3.26 4.31 -14.63
C LEU A 162 -2.83 4.14 -13.18
N MET A 163 -1.84 4.91 -12.73
CA MET A 163 -1.45 4.94 -11.33
C MET A 163 -2.60 5.43 -10.44
N SER A 164 -3.36 6.45 -10.86
CA SER A 164 -4.52 6.96 -10.12
C SER A 164 -5.61 5.90 -9.99
N VAL A 165 -5.92 5.15 -11.04
CA VAL A 165 -6.83 4.01 -10.97
C VAL A 165 -6.32 3.00 -9.93
N SER A 166 -5.03 2.68 -9.96
CA SER A 166 -4.43 1.72 -9.01
C SER A 166 -4.44 2.20 -7.54
N THR A 167 -4.59 3.49 -7.29
CA THR A 167 -4.61 4.08 -5.94
C THR A 167 -6.01 4.56 -5.52
N SER A 168 -7.04 4.31 -6.34
CA SER A 168 -8.39 4.86 -6.17
C SER A 168 -9.21 4.20 -5.05
N MET A 169 -8.60 3.47 -4.11
CA MET A 169 -9.31 2.93 -2.94
C MET A 169 -9.93 4.01 -2.05
N LEU A 170 -9.61 5.28 -2.26
CA LEU A 170 -10.30 6.41 -1.63
C LEU A 170 -11.72 6.67 -2.20
N ASN A 171 -12.10 6.03 -3.31
CA ASN A 171 -13.46 6.05 -3.84
C ASN A 171 -14.42 5.08 -3.11
N ILE A 172 -13.99 4.51 -1.99
CA ILE A 172 -14.86 3.75 -1.11
C ILE A 172 -15.94 4.71 -0.63
N GLU A 173 -17.17 4.50 -1.04
CA GLU A 173 -18.32 5.05 -0.35
C GLU A 173 -18.22 4.58 1.10
N LEU A 174 -18.01 5.53 2.03
CA LEU A 174 -17.95 5.25 3.45
C LEU A 174 -19.22 4.50 3.85
N GLY A 175 -19.13 3.19 4.03
CA GLY A 175 -20.27 2.31 4.30
C GLY A 175 -20.37 1.05 3.42
N THR A 176 -19.56 0.91 2.36
CA THR A 176 -19.50 -0.35 1.62
C THR A 176 -18.46 -1.29 2.26
N GLU A 177 -18.94 -2.25 3.02
CA GLU A 177 -18.11 -3.29 3.66
C GLU A 177 -17.60 -4.37 2.67
N ASN A 178 -17.63 -4.10 1.36
CA ASN A 178 -17.38 -5.13 0.36
C ASN A 178 -16.16 -4.82 -0.52
N MET A 179 -15.01 -5.35 -0.10
CA MET A 179 -13.76 -5.25 -0.88
C MET A 179 -13.87 -5.82 -2.29
N SER A 180 -14.73 -6.81 -2.51
CA SER A 180 -14.92 -7.38 -3.85
C SER A 180 -15.52 -6.37 -4.83
N PHE A 181 -16.36 -5.47 -4.34
CA PHE A 181 -16.91 -4.36 -5.15
C PHE A 181 -15.81 -3.39 -5.57
N VAL A 182 -14.92 -3.01 -4.63
CA VAL A 182 -13.81 -2.08 -4.90
C VAL A 182 -12.86 -2.64 -5.97
N PHE A 183 -12.48 -3.90 -5.86
CA PHE A 183 -11.61 -4.53 -6.86
C PHE A 183 -12.32 -4.77 -8.20
N SER A 184 -13.61 -5.10 -8.20
CA SER A 184 -14.40 -5.21 -9.42
C SER A 184 -14.48 -3.87 -10.15
N ASP A 185 -14.74 -2.78 -9.45
CA ASP A 185 -14.78 -1.43 -10.01
C ASP A 185 -13.40 -1.02 -10.58
N MET A 186 -12.33 -1.25 -9.82
CA MET A 186 -10.97 -0.97 -10.27
C MET A 186 -10.59 -1.76 -11.53
N ARG A 187 -10.92 -3.05 -11.59
CA ARG A 187 -10.73 -3.87 -12.80
C ARG A 187 -11.49 -3.30 -13.99
N MET A 188 -12.75 -2.92 -13.80
CA MET A 188 -13.58 -2.34 -14.85
C MET A 188 -12.99 -1.01 -15.34
N GLN A 189 -12.51 -0.14 -14.45
CA GLN A 189 -11.84 1.11 -14.81
C GLN A 189 -10.57 0.85 -15.63
N PHE A 190 -9.71 -0.06 -15.20
CA PHE A 190 -8.52 -0.45 -15.96
C PHE A 190 -8.85 -1.01 -17.32
N GLU A 191 -9.84 -1.89 -17.40
CA GLU A 191 -10.24 -2.51 -18.65
C GLU A 191 -10.78 -1.46 -19.63
N GLN A 192 -11.69 -0.60 -19.21
CA GLN A 192 -12.22 0.47 -20.07
C GLN A 192 -11.12 1.44 -20.50
N TYR A 193 -10.22 1.82 -19.60
CA TYR A 193 -9.12 2.70 -19.94
C TYR A 193 -8.17 2.05 -20.97
N TYR A 194 -7.83 0.75 -20.76
CA TYR A 194 -7.02 0.01 -21.71
C TYR A 194 -7.68 -0.11 -23.09
N LEU A 195 -8.99 -0.37 -23.15
CA LEU A 195 -9.74 -0.42 -24.40
C LEU A 195 -9.72 0.90 -25.17
N LEU A 196 -9.67 2.04 -24.48
CA LEU A 196 -9.59 3.36 -25.10
C LEU A 196 -8.22 3.66 -25.72
N ILE A 197 -7.14 3.08 -25.20
CA ILE A 197 -5.77 3.38 -25.62
C ILE A 197 -5.13 2.30 -26.51
N LYS A 198 -5.70 1.09 -26.53
CA LYS A 198 -5.17 -0.01 -27.37
C LYS A 198 -5.37 0.28 -28.85
N ARG A 199 -4.49 -0.27 -29.68
CA ARG A 199 -4.60 -0.29 -31.13
C ARG A 199 -5.36 -1.50 -31.66
#